data_e9af39a817b6189b5a598e1c4467c4db
#
_entry.id   e9af39a817b6189b5a598e1c4467c4db
#
_cell.length_a   1.000
_cell.length_b   1.000
_cell.length_c   1.000
_cell.angle_alpha   90.00
_cell.angle_beta   90.00
_cell.angle_gamma   90.00
#
_symmetry.space_group_name_H-M   'P 1'
#
loop_
_entity.id
_entity.type
_entity.pdbx_description
1 polymer ?
#
loop_
_entity_poly.entity_id
_entity_poly.type
_entity_poly.pdbx_seq_one_letter_code
_entity_poly.pdbx_strand_id
1 'polypeptide(L)'
;MLRLGLDVSPLALTKAGTARYITSLLAGLERESSLEIQRYSFGGSARLTRVARDTVWYPALPRKARRDQVDVLHCTTMRAPFRSRVPLVVTIHDLAVLRHPQAFNRWTRRYSAFALPHVASAADAIVVVSEFASDEVQELLRVPAERIRVIPNGVGPPFQPEGPREDGSYVLAVSTLEPRKNLPRLIEGFRRAGLDGLELRLVGDEGWGDVRVGGAGIRRLGVVDDEELARLYRGAACAAYVSLYEGFGLPVLEAMACATPVVAPAGRPYNEFARGVAFEVNPLDPDSIAQGLRQAVAGGRQPVGARRAADFSWDRAVQAHVALYRELAA
;
A
#
# COMPACT_ATOMS: atom_id res chain seq x y z
N MET A 1 10.66 -3.38 -29.21
CA MET A 1 9.78 -3.75 -28.08
C MET A 1 10.69 -3.87 -26.88
N LEU A 2 10.38 -3.17 -25.78
CA LEU A 2 11.21 -3.15 -24.57
C LEU A 2 10.93 -4.41 -23.73
N ARG A 3 11.97 -5.12 -23.32
CA ARG A 3 11.86 -6.29 -22.43
C ARG A 3 11.99 -5.88 -20.98
N LEU A 4 10.89 -5.97 -20.24
CA LEU A 4 10.83 -5.69 -18.81
C LEU A 4 10.91 -6.96 -18.00
N GLY A 5 11.92 -7.06 -17.13
CA GLY A 5 11.95 -8.06 -16.06
C GLY A 5 11.20 -7.55 -14.83
N LEU A 6 10.11 -8.18 -14.44
CA LEU A 6 9.32 -7.78 -13.28
C LEU A 6 9.38 -8.84 -12.18
N ASP A 7 9.91 -8.47 -11.00
CA ASP A 7 9.89 -9.34 -9.83
C ASP A 7 8.52 -9.34 -9.16
N VAL A 8 7.83 -10.46 -9.25
CA VAL A 8 6.53 -10.71 -8.64
C VAL A 8 6.63 -11.66 -7.42
N SER A 9 7.84 -11.93 -6.95
CA SER A 9 8.08 -12.80 -5.77
C SER A 9 7.28 -12.38 -4.52
N PRO A 10 7.02 -11.09 -4.25
CA PRO A 10 6.25 -10.70 -3.08
C PRO A 10 4.81 -11.22 -3.06
N LEU A 11 4.21 -11.54 -4.21
CA LEU A 11 2.85 -12.14 -4.29
C LEU A 11 2.74 -13.47 -3.54
N ALA A 12 3.85 -14.21 -3.41
CA ALA A 12 3.88 -15.44 -2.62
C ALA A 12 3.87 -15.23 -1.10
N LEU A 13 3.96 -13.97 -0.64
CA LEU A 13 4.15 -13.65 0.78
C LEU A 13 3.00 -12.84 1.39
N THR A 14 2.34 -12.03 0.60
CA THR A 14 1.33 -11.09 1.08
C THR A 14 0.14 -11.04 0.14
N LYS A 15 -1.03 -10.84 0.72
CA LYS A 15 -2.28 -10.54 0.02
C LYS A 15 -2.75 -9.11 0.29
N ALA A 16 -1.94 -8.30 0.99
CA ALA A 16 -2.26 -6.93 1.39
C ALA A 16 -1.94 -5.91 0.26
N GLY A 17 -1.88 -4.64 0.60
CA GLY A 17 -1.68 -3.53 -0.35
C GLY A 17 -0.52 -3.70 -1.34
N THR A 18 0.61 -4.31 -0.93
CA THR A 18 1.72 -4.62 -1.84
C THR A 18 1.32 -5.63 -2.93
N ALA A 19 0.51 -6.64 -2.59
CA ALA A 19 0.02 -7.59 -3.60
C ALA A 19 -0.91 -6.88 -4.59
N ARG A 20 -1.80 -6.01 -4.11
CA ARG A 20 -2.68 -5.19 -4.97
C ARG A 20 -1.86 -4.30 -5.91
N TYR A 21 -0.84 -3.60 -5.40
CA TYR A 21 0.07 -2.82 -6.23
C TYR A 21 0.66 -3.68 -7.36
N ILE A 22 1.26 -4.82 -7.04
CA ILE A 22 1.93 -5.67 -8.03
C ILE A 22 0.93 -6.22 -9.06
N THR A 23 -0.23 -6.69 -8.60
CA THR A 23 -1.26 -7.26 -9.48
C THR A 23 -1.83 -6.21 -10.43
N SER A 24 -2.15 -5.02 -9.91
CA SER A 24 -2.70 -3.93 -10.72
C SER A 24 -1.67 -3.36 -11.70
N LEU A 25 -0.42 -3.17 -11.25
CA LEU A 25 0.67 -2.73 -12.13
C LEU A 25 0.92 -3.76 -13.24
N LEU A 26 1.05 -5.04 -12.90
CA LEU A 26 1.27 -6.11 -13.88
C LEU A 26 0.14 -6.17 -14.90
N ALA A 27 -1.13 -6.17 -14.45
CA ALA A 27 -2.28 -6.20 -15.34
C ALA A 27 -2.33 -5.00 -16.29
N GLY A 28 -1.91 -3.82 -15.83
CA GLY A 28 -1.79 -2.63 -16.67
C GLY A 28 -0.64 -2.74 -17.68
N LEU A 29 0.54 -3.16 -17.23
CA LEU A 29 1.72 -3.33 -18.09
C LEU A 29 1.50 -4.40 -19.19
N GLU A 30 0.74 -5.46 -18.91
CA GLU A 30 0.41 -6.50 -19.89
C GLU A 30 -0.49 -6.02 -21.04
N ARG A 31 -1.20 -4.91 -20.85
CA ARG A 31 -1.98 -4.27 -21.92
C ARG A 31 -1.13 -3.38 -22.83
N GLU A 32 0.13 -3.10 -22.44
CA GLU A 32 1.04 -2.24 -23.21
C GLU A 32 1.74 -3.02 -24.31
N SER A 33 1.27 -2.89 -25.54
CA SER A 33 1.82 -3.60 -26.70
C SER A 33 3.30 -3.32 -27.00
N SER A 34 3.85 -2.25 -26.43
CA SER A 34 5.27 -1.87 -26.55
C SER A 34 6.21 -2.61 -25.60
N LEU A 35 5.67 -3.41 -24.67
CA LEU A 35 6.42 -4.16 -23.67
C LEU A 35 6.33 -5.67 -23.90
N GLU A 36 7.44 -6.36 -23.63
CA GLU A 36 7.50 -7.81 -23.39
C GLU A 36 7.85 -8.05 -21.93
N ILE A 37 6.98 -8.71 -21.16
CA ILE A 37 7.15 -8.85 -19.73
C ILE A 37 7.68 -10.23 -19.38
N GLN A 38 8.90 -10.28 -18.84
CA GLN A 38 9.48 -11.46 -18.20
C GLN A 38 9.20 -11.42 -16.71
N ARG A 39 8.31 -12.28 -16.23
CA ARG A 39 7.99 -12.38 -14.80
C ARG A 39 9.04 -13.23 -14.07
N TYR A 40 9.53 -12.70 -12.95
CA TYR A 40 10.41 -13.40 -12.03
C TYR A 40 9.68 -13.64 -10.72
N SER A 41 9.65 -14.91 -10.28
CA SER A 41 9.04 -15.27 -9.02
C SER A 41 9.90 -16.27 -8.25
N PHE A 42 9.95 -16.07 -6.94
CA PHE A 42 10.55 -17.00 -5.99
C PHE A 42 9.64 -17.07 -4.77
N GLY A 43 8.97 -18.19 -4.58
CA GLY A 43 7.84 -18.29 -3.68
C GLY A 43 8.07 -19.14 -2.44
N GLY A 44 7.20 -18.90 -1.46
CA GLY A 44 7.06 -19.63 -0.23
C GLY A 44 7.18 -18.76 1.01
N SER A 45 6.23 -18.93 1.94
CA SER A 45 6.18 -18.21 3.23
C SER A 45 7.08 -18.82 4.30
N ALA A 46 7.63 -20.03 4.08
CA ALA A 46 8.49 -20.71 5.04
C ALA A 46 9.75 -19.89 5.35
N ARG A 47 10.24 -20.00 6.60
CA ARG A 47 11.42 -19.27 7.06
C ARG A 47 12.65 -19.48 6.19
N LEU A 48 12.92 -20.73 5.79
CA LEU A 48 14.05 -21.08 4.92
C LEU A 48 13.91 -20.46 3.55
N THR A 49 12.71 -20.46 2.97
CA THR A 49 12.45 -19.82 1.67
C THR A 49 12.67 -18.32 1.71
N ARG A 50 12.31 -17.64 2.81
CA ARG A 50 12.58 -16.21 2.99
C ARG A 50 14.07 -15.91 3.04
N VAL A 51 14.85 -16.71 3.78
CA VAL A 51 16.32 -16.55 3.83
C VAL A 51 16.93 -16.84 2.45
N ALA A 52 16.55 -17.92 1.78
CA ALA A 52 17.04 -18.26 0.46
C ALA A 52 16.73 -17.19 -0.59
N ARG A 53 15.57 -16.54 -0.49
CA ARG A 53 15.23 -15.41 -1.35
C ARG A 53 16.19 -14.24 -1.16
N ASP A 54 16.46 -13.87 0.09
CA ASP A 54 17.32 -12.72 0.41
C ASP A 54 18.80 -13.00 0.08
N THR A 55 19.29 -14.25 0.24
CA THR A 55 20.70 -14.61 0.13
C THR A 55 21.08 -15.28 -1.20
N VAL A 56 20.15 -15.87 -1.92
CA VAL A 56 20.42 -16.62 -3.17
C VAL A 56 19.67 -16.00 -4.35
N TRP A 57 18.36 -15.80 -4.21
CA TRP A 57 17.52 -15.36 -5.33
C TRP A 57 17.86 -13.95 -5.80
N TYR A 58 17.80 -12.95 -4.91
CA TYR A 58 18.12 -11.58 -5.30
C TYR A 58 19.56 -11.40 -5.82
N PRO A 59 20.59 -11.99 -5.23
CA PRO A 59 21.95 -11.97 -5.82
C PRO A 59 22.05 -12.64 -7.20
N ALA A 60 21.22 -13.64 -7.49
CA ALA A 60 21.23 -14.35 -8.79
C ALA A 60 20.38 -13.67 -9.85
N LEU A 61 19.38 -12.87 -9.45
CA LEU A 61 18.37 -12.28 -10.34
C LEU A 61 18.97 -11.44 -11.49
N PRO A 62 20.01 -10.59 -11.29
CA PRO A 62 20.61 -9.83 -12.39
C PRO A 62 21.27 -10.68 -13.46
N ARG A 63 21.87 -11.85 -13.07
CA ARG A 63 22.45 -12.80 -14.04
C ARG A 63 21.34 -13.46 -14.86
N LYS A 64 20.21 -13.78 -14.21
CA LYS A 64 19.05 -14.34 -14.89
C LYS A 64 18.44 -13.32 -15.86
N ALA A 65 18.20 -12.09 -15.41
CA ALA A 65 17.68 -10.99 -16.22
C ALA A 65 18.57 -10.74 -17.46
N ARG A 66 19.90 -10.72 -17.28
CA ARG A 66 20.84 -10.58 -18.40
C ARG A 66 20.78 -11.73 -19.39
N ARG A 67 20.70 -12.98 -18.91
CA ARG A 67 20.55 -14.16 -19.78
C ARG A 67 19.27 -14.10 -20.60
N ASP A 68 18.19 -13.63 -19.98
CA ASP A 68 16.88 -13.48 -20.60
C ASP A 68 16.78 -12.20 -21.45
N GLN A 69 17.90 -11.46 -21.62
CA GLN A 69 18.02 -10.24 -22.43
C GLN A 69 17.01 -9.13 -22.04
N VAL A 70 16.84 -8.94 -20.74
CA VAL A 70 15.94 -7.91 -20.18
C VAL A 70 16.62 -6.55 -20.29
N ASP A 71 15.91 -5.54 -20.79
CA ASP A 71 16.39 -4.17 -20.91
C ASP A 71 16.34 -3.41 -19.59
N VAL A 72 15.29 -3.66 -18.78
CA VAL A 72 15.10 -3.07 -17.45
C VAL A 72 14.61 -4.12 -16.48
N LEU A 73 15.20 -4.20 -15.29
CA LEU A 73 14.75 -5.05 -14.19
C LEU A 73 14.05 -4.21 -13.14
N HIS A 74 12.78 -4.51 -12.85
CA HIS A 74 12.03 -3.85 -11.78
C HIS A 74 11.73 -4.81 -10.62
N CYS A 75 12.29 -4.51 -9.45
CA CYS A 75 11.94 -5.14 -8.18
C CYS A 75 10.82 -4.34 -7.51
N THR A 76 9.64 -4.95 -7.41
CA THR A 76 8.39 -4.28 -6.99
C THR A 76 8.29 -4.01 -5.48
N THR A 77 9.34 -4.28 -4.73
CA THR A 77 9.50 -3.95 -3.31
C THR A 77 10.94 -3.54 -3.02
N MET A 78 11.19 -3.07 -1.79
CA MET A 78 12.51 -2.71 -1.28
C MET A 78 13.52 -3.87 -1.23
N ARG A 79 13.14 -5.08 -1.63
CA ARG A 79 14.02 -6.23 -1.73
C ARG A 79 14.49 -6.39 -3.15
N ALA A 80 15.79 -6.23 -3.36
CA ALA A 80 16.41 -6.21 -4.68
C ALA A 80 17.88 -6.64 -4.58
N PRO A 81 18.54 -6.89 -5.72
CA PRO A 81 19.97 -7.17 -5.73
C PRO A 81 20.81 -5.94 -5.33
N PHE A 82 21.96 -6.18 -4.73
CA PHE A 82 22.92 -5.11 -4.34
C PHE A 82 23.81 -4.65 -5.49
N ARG A 83 23.73 -5.28 -6.64
CA ARG A 83 24.42 -4.91 -7.88
C ARG A 83 23.63 -5.43 -9.07
N SER A 84 23.50 -4.65 -10.11
CA SER A 84 22.94 -5.06 -11.40
C SER A 84 23.79 -4.50 -12.54
N ARG A 85 23.83 -5.21 -13.67
CA ARG A 85 24.35 -4.71 -14.94
C ARG A 85 23.21 -4.39 -15.93
N VAL A 86 22.02 -4.78 -15.57
CA VAL A 86 20.77 -4.39 -16.23
C VAL A 86 20.24 -3.20 -15.45
N PRO A 87 19.79 -2.12 -16.09
CA PRO A 87 19.12 -1.02 -15.41
C PRO A 87 18.11 -1.51 -14.37
N LEU A 88 18.25 -1.04 -13.12
CA LEU A 88 17.51 -1.55 -11.98
C LEU A 88 16.55 -0.49 -11.43
N VAL A 89 15.27 -0.78 -11.46
CA VAL A 89 14.21 -0.03 -10.78
C VAL A 89 13.82 -0.77 -9.50
N VAL A 90 13.64 -0.03 -8.41
CA VAL A 90 13.19 -0.57 -7.12
C VAL A 90 12.03 0.25 -6.60
N THR A 91 10.91 -0.40 -6.27
CA THR A 91 9.81 0.30 -5.58
C THR A 91 10.00 0.24 -4.06
N ILE A 92 9.93 1.39 -3.42
CA ILE A 92 9.88 1.54 -1.97
C ILE A 92 8.51 2.09 -1.57
N HIS A 93 7.65 1.21 -1.03
CA HIS A 93 6.32 1.59 -0.60
C HIS A 93 6.31 2.43 0.68
N ASP A 94 7.14 2.05 1.63
CA ASP A 94 7.37 2.76 2.89
C ASP A 94 8.73 2.37 3.51
N LEU A 95 9.13 3.10 4.52
CA LEU A 95 10.31 2.79 5.33
C LEU A 95 9.95 2.52 6.80
N ALA A 96 8.75 1.94 7.04
CA ALA A 96 8.28 1.59 8.38
C ALA A 96 9.28 0.75 9.17
N VAL A 97 10.04 -0.12 8.50
CA VAL A 97 11.07 -0.95 9.15
C VAL A 97 12.23 -0.12 9.73
N LEU A 98 12.49 1.07 9.22
CA LEU A 98 13.49 1.99 9.74
C LEU A 98 12.92 2.96 10.78
N ARG A 99 11.70 3.48 10.55
CA ARG A 99 11.03 4.42 11.46
C ARG A 99 10.45 3.75 12.71
N HIS A 100 9.92 2.54 12.54
CA HIS A 100 9.26 1.77 13.61
C HIS A 100 9.86 0.37 13.75
N PRO A 101 11.18 0.24 13.97
CA PRO A 101 11.88 -1.05 13.97
C PRO A 101 11.32 -2.03 15.00
N GLN A 102 10.76 -1.52 16.10
CA GLN A 102 10.13 -2.34 17.16
C GLN A 102 8.90 -3.12 16.65
N ALA A 103 8.25 -2.66 15.57
CA ALA A 103 7.11 -3.35 14.97
C ALA A 103 7.50 -4.57 14.14
N PHE A 104 8.80 -4.82 13.93
CA PHE A 104 9.29 -5.89 13.07
C PHE A 104 10.16 -6.89 13.83
N ASN A 105 10.17 -8.15 13.37
CA ASN A 105 11.03 -9.17 13.97
C ASN A 105 12.54 -8.85 13.76
N ARG A 106 13.40 -9.46 14.61
CA ARG A 106 14.84 -9.17 14.64
C ARG A 106 15.54 -9.40 13.29
N TRP A 107 15.13 -10.41 12.52
CA TRP A 107 15.71 -10.68 11.21
C TRP A 107 15.37 -9.56 10.21
N THR A 108 14.08 -9.27 10.06
CA THR A 108 13.61 -8.22 9.14
C THR A 108 14.29 -6.88 9.45
N ARG A 109 14.34 -6.51 10.73
CA ARG A 109 14.97 -5.27 11.18
C ARG A 109 16.46 -5.19 10.81
N ARG A 110 17.24 -6.23 11.17
CA ARG A 110 18.68 -6.26 10.92
C ARG A 110 19.00 -6.36 9.43
N TYR A 111 18.29 -7.24 8.72
CA TYR A 111 18.48 -7.37 7.28
C TYR A 111 18.12 -6.08 6.55
N SER A 112 16.98 -5.45 6.84
CA SER A 112 16.59 -4.22 6.18
C SER A 112 17.53 -3.06 6.48
N ALA A 113 17.99 -2.90 7.72
CA ALA A 113 18.98 -1.87 8.08
C ALA A 113 20.31 -2.01 7.29
N PHE A 114 20.72 -3.25 7.01
CA PHE A 114 21.88 -3.52 6.16
C PHE A 114 21.55 -3.41 4.67
N ALA A 115 20.46 -4.03 4.22
CA ALA A 115 20.16 -4.19 2.79
C ALA A 115 19.70 -2.91 2.11
N LEU A 116 18.87 -2.09 2.79
CA LEU A 116 18.27 -0.91 2.17
C LEU A 116 19.27 0.11 1.63
N PRO A 117 20.34 0.50 2.33
CA PRO A 117 21.33 1.40 1.76
C PRO A 117 22.04 0.81 0.53
N HIS A 118 22.29 -0.51 0.52
CA HIS A 118 22.95 -1.17 -0.61
C HIS A 118 21.99 -1.29 -1.82
N VAL A 119 20.72 -1.61 -1.59
CA VAL A 119 19.70 -1.62 -2.64
C VAL A 119 19.51 -0.23 -3.22
N ALA A 120 19.38 0.77 -2.36
CA ALA A 120 19.22 2.16 -2.78
C ALA A 120 20.42 2.67 -3.59
N SER A 121 21.64 2.24 -3.22
CA SER A 121 22.86 2.56 -3.98
C SER A 121 22.90 1.86 -5.35
N ALA A 122 22.39 0.64 -5.43
CA ALA A 122 22.43 -0.20 -6.64
C ALA A 122 21.35 0.13 -7.66
N ALA A 123 20.21 0.73 -7.25
CA ALA A 123 19.11 1.08 -8.12
C ALA A 123 19.46 2.28 -9.00
N ASP A 124 19.18 2.21 -10.30
CA ASP A 124 19.30 3.35 -11.21
C ASP A 124 18.14 4.33 -11.01
N ALA A 125 16.95 3.81 -10.66
CA ALA A 125 15.83 4.62 -10.22
C ALA A 125 15.08 3.95 -9.05
N ILE A 126 14.57 4.78 -8.15
CA ILE A 126 13.72 4.36 -7.03
C ILE A 126 12.32 4.94 -7.25
N VAL A 127 11.34 4.06 -7.41
CA VAL A 127 9.94 4.45 -7.43
C VAL A 127 9.43 4.51 -6.00
N VAL A 128 8.76 5.59 -5.66
CA VAL A 128 8.05 5.78 -4.39
C VAL A 128 6.60 6.16 -4.65
N VAL A 129 5.72 5.86 -3.72
CA VAL A 129 4.27 5.94 -3.91
C VAL A 129 3.66 7.28 -3.44
N SER A 130 4.47 8.18 -2.90
CA SER A 130 4.05 9.50 -2.40
C SER A 130 5.26 10.43 -2.25
N GLU A 131 5.01 11.73 -2.19
CA GLU A 131 6.05 12.72 -1.84
C GLU A 131 6.57 12.49 -0.42
N PHE A 132 5.71 12.04 0.50
CA PHE A 132 6.13 11.65 1.84
C PHE A 132 7.18 10.53 1.80
N ALA A 133 6.93 9.47 1.01
CA ALA A 133 7.90 8.38 0.86
C ALA A 133 9.18 8.85 0.16
N SER A 134 9.10 9.83 -0.75
CA SER A 134 10.28 10.47 -1.37
C SER A 134 11.16 11.16 -0.35
N ASP A 135 10.57 11.99 0.51
CA ASP A 135 11.32 12.67 1.58
C ASP A 135 11.97 11.66 2.54
N GLU A 136 11.25 10.60 2.91
CA GLU A 136 11.77 9.52 3.74
C GLU A 136 12.98 8.80 3.10
N VAL A 137 12.91 8.53 1.80
CA VAL A 137 14.00 7.89 1.06
C VAL A 137 15.23 8.80 0.98
N GLN A 138 15.02 10.10 0.74
CA GLN A 138 16.11 11.09 0.74
C GLN A 138 16.75 11.21 2.11
N GLU A 139 15.93 11.32 3.17
CA GLU A 139 16.43 11.50 4.55
C GLU A 139 17.16 10.25 5.06
N LEU A 140 16.52 9.07 4.97
CA LEU A 140 16.97 7.85 5.64
C LEU A 140 18.00 7.06 4.82
N LEU A 141 17.90 7.10 3.49
CA LEU A 141 18.76 6.34 2.59
C LEU A 141 19.73 7.23 1.82
N ARG A 142 19.62 8.57 1.95
CA ARG A 142 20.49 9.56 1.30
C ARG A 142 20.51 9.41 -0.23
N VAL A 143 19.37 9.05 -0.81
CA VAL A 143 19.22 8.96 -2.25
C VAL A 143 19.00 10.36 -2.81
N PRO A 144 19.74 10.77 -3.86
CA PRO A 144 19.51 12.06 -4.49
C PRO A 144 18.18 12.09 -5.24
N ALA A 145 17.51 13.26 -5.22
CA ALA A 145 16.14 13.43 -5.72
C ALA A 145 15.97 13.04 -7.21
N GLU A 146 17.01 13.25 -8.02
CA GLU A 146 17.00 12.91 -9.45
C GLU A 146 16.89 11.41 -9.74
N ARG A 147 17.20 10.55 -8.75
CA ARG A 147 17.02 9.10 -8.84
C ARG A 147 15.68 8.62 -8.29
N ILE A 148 14.87 9.51 -7.74
CA ILE A 148 13.56 9.18 -7.19
C ILE A 148 12.48 9.56 -8.19
N ARG A 149 11.52 8.67 -8.39
CA ARG A 149 10.32 8.90 -9.19
C ARG A 149 9.09 8.67 -8.30
N VAL A 150 8.34 9.74 -8.07
CA VAL A 150 7.08 9.65 -7.34
C VAL A 150 6.01 9.20 -8.32
N ILE A 151 5.52 7.98 -8.14
CA ILE A 151 4.45 7.39 -8.93
C ILE A 151 3.39 6.89 -7.95
N PRO A 152 2.33 7.68 -7.69
CA PRO A 152 1.27 7.31 -6.77
C PRO A 152 0.58 6.02 -7.18
N ASN A 153 0.11 5.27 -6.19
CA ASN A 153 -0.77 4.14 -6.43
C ASN A 153 -2.07 4.59 -7.09
N GLY A 154 -2.66 3.69 -7.88
CA GLY A 154 -3.95 3.91 -8.49
C GLY A 154 -5.09 3.25 -7.75
N VAL A 155 -6.30 3.64 -8.14
CA VAL A 155 -7.56 2.96 -7.84
C VAL A 155 -8.36 2.84 -9.14
N GLY A 156 -9.24 1.88 -9.22
CA GLY A 156 -10.13 1.64 -10.35
C GLY A 156 -11.14 0.54 -10.03
N PRO A 157 -11.92 0.08 -10.98
CA PRO A 157 -12.91 -0.97 -10.74
C PRO A 157 -12.32 -2.15 -9.96
N PRO A 158 -13.09 -2.69 -9.00
CA PRO A 158 -14.51 -2.43 -8.72
C PRO A 158 -14.79 -1.23 -7.77
N PHE A 159 -13.75 -0.48 -7.34
CA PHE A 159 -13.88 0.65 -6.42
C PHE A 159 -14.40 1.88 -7.19
N GLN A 160 -15.69 2.06 -7.14
CA GLN A 160 -16.43 3.17 -7.77
C GLN A 160 -17.74 3.41 -7.00
N PRO A 161 -18.38 4.59 -7.15
CA PRO A 161 -19.60 4.92 -6.39
C PRO A 161 -20.79 4.05 -6.73
N GLU A 162 -20.86 3.59 -7.98
CA GLU A 162 -21.94 2.78 -8.52
C GLU A 162 -21.73 1.28 -8.25
N GLY A 163 -22.81 0.53 -8.18
CA GLY A 163 -22.81 -0.91 -8.02
C GLY A 163 -23.47 -1.39 -6.73
N PRO A 164 -23.47 -2.70 -6.51
CA PRO A 164 -24.05 -3.31 -5.31
C PRO A 164 -23.39 -2.77 -4.04
N ARG A 165 -24.18 -2.59 -3.00
CA ARG A 165 -23.70 -2.21 -1.66
C ARG A 165 -24.13 -3.23 -0.64
N GLU A 166 -23.35 -3.38 0.41
CA GLU A 166 -23.69 -4.20 1.54
C GLU A 166 -24.74 -3.50 2.39
N ASP A 167 -25.72 -4.26 2.87
CA ASP A 167 -26.74 -3.73 3.77
C ASP A 167 -26.22 -3.68 5.21
N GLY A 168 -26.77 -2.74 5.97
CA GLY A 168 -26.48 -2.58 7.39
C GLY A 168 -25.93 -1.23 7.77
N SER A 169 -25.82 -1.03 9.07
CA SER A 169 -25.29 0.20 9.66
C SER A 169 -23.93 -0.09 10.28
N TYR A 170 -22.85 0.35 9.68
CA TYR A 170 -21.51 0.06 10.16
C TYR A 170 -20.47 1.10 9.76
N VAL A 171 -19.42 1.18 10.58
CA VAL A 171 -18.13 1.79 10.26
C VAL A 171 -17.22 0.68 9.73
N LEU A 172 -16.53 0.92 8.62
CA LEU A 172 -15.61 -0.05 8.02
C LEU A 172 -14.16 0.33 8.32
N ALA A 173 -13.35 -0.64 8.79
CA ALA A 173 -11.91 -0.50 8.86
C ALA A 173 -11.22 -1.61 8.07
N VAL A 174 -10.29 -1.24 7.20
CA VAL A 174 -9.59 -2.17 6.30
C VAL A 174 -8.11 -2.14 6.59
N SER A 175 -7.59 -3.19 7.22
CA SER A 175 -6.15 -3.31 7.51
C SER A 175 -5.77 -4.70 8.00
N THR A 176 -4.50 -5.07 7.84
CA THR A 176 -3.92 -6.19 8.61
C THR A 176 -3.91 -5.88 10.10
N LEU A 177 -4.05 -6.92 10.94
CA LEU A 177 -4.03 -6.78 12.39
C LEU A 177 -2.57 -6.63 12.88
N GLU A 178 -2.06 -5.41 12.84
CA GLU A 178 -0.71 -5.09 13.27
C GLU A 178 -0.68 -3.79 14.11
N PRO A 179 0.31 -3.62 15.03
CA PRO A 179 0.33 -2.47 15.95
C PRO A 179 0.29 -1.11 15.25
N ARG A 180 0.93 -0.97 14.09
CA ARG A 180 1.00 0.24 13.30
C ARG A 180 -0.37 0.73 12.81
N LYS A 181 -1.31 -0.19 12.59
CA LYS A 181 -2.68 0.13 12.15
C LYS A 181 -3.57 0.71 13.25
N ASN A 182 -3.10 0.68 14.49
CA ASN A 182 -3.69 1.40 15.62
C ASN A 182 -5.16 1.02 15.95
N LEU A 183 -5.54 -0.20 15.62
CA LEU A 183 -6.90 -0.70 15.81
C LEU A 183 -7.42 -0.58 17.26
N PRO A 184 -6.61 -0.77 18.32
CA PRO A 184 -7.10 -0.57 19.68
C PRO A 184 -7.62 0.85 19.93
N ARG A 185 -6.93 1.90 19.44
CA ARG A 185 -7.41 3.28 19.57
C ARG A 185 -8.62 3.57 18.68
N LEU A 186 -8.70 2.96 17.50
CA LEU A 186 -9.90 3.03 16.68
C LEU A 186 -11.11 2.46 17.41
N ILE A 187 -10.98 1.28 18.01
CA ILE A 187 -12.05 0.64 18.79
C ILE A 187 -12.48 1.52 19.96
N GLU A 188 -11.53 2.10 20.68
CA GLU A 188 -11.83 3.01 21.78
C GLU A 188 -12.54 4.27 21.28
N GLY A 189 -12.04 4.89 20.21
CA GLY A 189 -12.69 6.03 19.56
C GLY A 189 -14.11 5.72 19.09
N PHE A 190 -14.30 4.53 18.47
CA PHE A 190 -15.63 4.08 18.06
C PHE A 190 -16.60 3.94 19.24
N ARG A 191 -16.16 3.37 20.35
CA ARG A 191 -16.98 3.29 21.58
C ARG A 191 -17.33 4.67 22.14
N ARG A 192 -16.34 5.58 22.19
CA ARG A 192 -16.57 6.98 22.64
C ARG A 192 -17.44 7.79 21.67
N ALA A 193 -17.49 7.39 20.40
CA ALA A 193 -18.33 8.08 19.44
C ALA A 193 -19.84 7.93 19.73
N GLY A 194 -20.26 6.88 20.46
CA GLY A 194 -21.64 6.67 20.81
C GLY A 194 -22.57 6.56 19.60
N LEU A 195 -22.11 5.85 18.57
CA LEU A 195 -22.85 5.68 17.31
C LEU A 195 -23.82 4.50 17.47
N ASP A 196 -24.95 4.76 18.13
CA ASP A 196 -25.94 3.75 18.44
C ASP A 196 -26.47 3.08 17.16
N GLY A 197 -26.59 1.75 17.21
CA GLY A 197 -27.06 0.94 16.07
C GLY A 197 -26.01 0.68 14.98
N LEU A 198 -24.77 1.23 15.10
CA LEU A 198 -23.68 0.91 14.20
C LEU A 198 -22.73 -0.15 14.82
N GLU A 199 -22.22 -1.03 13.98
CA GLU A 199 -21.11 -1.92 14.34
C GLU A 199 -19.80 -1.43 13.69
N LEU A 200 -18.64 -1.80 14.23
CA LEU A 200 -17.34 -1.63 13.59
C LEU A 200 -16.96 -2.95 12.92
N ARG A 201 -16.94 -2.95 11.59
CA ARG A 201 -16.50 -4.09 10.78
C ARG A 201 -15.03 -3.95 10.43
N LEU A 202 -14.27 -5.03 10.67
CA LEU A 202 -12.84 -5.10 10.42
C LEU A 202 -12.58 -6.10 9.29
N VAL A 203 -11.99 -5.61 8.20
CA VAL A 203 -11.56 -6.43 7.05
C VAL A 203 -10.03 -6.48 7.03
N GLY A 204 -9.49 -7.67 6.87
CA GLY A 204 -8.06 -7.91 6.71
C GLY A 204 -7.57 -9.17 7.39
N ASP A 205 -6.33 -9.53 7.08
CA ASP A 205 -5.68 -10.75 7.57
C ASP A 205 -5.07 -10.55 8.97
N GLU A 206 -4.79 -11.65 9.62
CA GLU A 206 -3.93 -11.63 10.80
C GLU A 206 -2.53 -11.17 10.40
N GLY A 207 -2.08 -10.12 11.07
CA GLY A 207 -0.75 -9.57 10.88
C GLY A 207 0.23 -10.12 11.91
N TRP A 208 1.00 -9.24 12.52
CA TRP A 208 1.95 -9.58 13.58
C TRP A 208 1.74 -8.69 14.81
N GLY A 209 2.27 -9.14 15.94
CA GLY A 209 2.05 -8.49 17.22
C GLY A 209 0.76 -8.99 17.90
N ASP A 210 0.64 -8.76 19.20
CA ASP A 210 -0.55 -9.13 19.99
C ASP A 210 -1.59 -7.99 19.87
N VAL A 211 -2.23 -7.89 18.70
CA VAL A 211 -3.29 -6.91 18.47
C VAL A 211 -4.63 -7.57 18.77
N ARG A 212 -5.13 -7.33 19.97
CA ARG A 212 -6.45 -7.82 20.39
C ARG A 212 -7.53 -6.92 19.86
N VAL A 213 -8.38 -7.47 19.00
CA VAL A 213 -9.54 -6.79 18.42
C VAL A 213 -10.80 -7.61 18.69
N GLY A 214 -11.80 -6.98 19.29
CA GLY A 214 -13.08 -7.64 19.60
C GLY A 214 -13.85 -6.92 20.72
N GLY A 215 -15.01 -7.49 21.05
CA GLY A 215 -15.95 -6.98 22.03
C GLY A 215 -17.30 -6.61 21.40
N ALA A 216 -18.22 -6.13 22.23
CA ALA A 216 -19.55 -5.75 21.76
C ALA A 216 -19.46 -4.70 20.65
N GLY A 217 -20.24 -4.89 19.57
CA GLY A 217 -20.28 -3.99 18.42
C GLY A 217 -19.08 -4.09 17.47
N ILE A 218 -18.16 -5.07 17.66
CA ILE A 218 -16.99 -5.26 16.79
C ILE A 218 -17.11 -6.58 16.03
N ARG A 219 -17.08 -6.54 14.70
CA ARG A 219 -17.20 -7.73 13.85
C ARG A 219 -15.97 -7.86 12.93
N ARG A 220 -15.28 -8.98 13.02
CA ARG A 220 -14.19 -9.34 12.10
C ARG A 220 -14.75 -10.10 10.91
N LEU A 221 -14.42 -9.67 9.69
CA LEU A 221 -14.84 -10.30 8.45
C LEU A 221 -13.73 -11.16 7.81
N GLY A 222 -12.47 -10.99 8.28
CA GLY A 222 -11.33 -11.65 7.64
C GLY A 222 -10.94 -10.98 6.31
N VAL A 223 -10.29 -11.73 5.44
CA VAL A 223 -9.91 -11.28 4.10
C VAL A 223 -11.09 -11.49 3.16
N VAL A 224 -11.43 -10.47 2.39
CA VAL A 224 -12.45 -10.50 1.35
C VAL A 224 -11.82 -10.18 0.00
N ASP A 225 -12.47 -10.53 -1.10
CA ASP A 225 -12.03 -10.11 -2.44
C ASP A 225 -12.38 -8.64 -2.72
N ASP A 226 -11.90 -8.12 -3.84
CA ASP A 226 -12.06 -6.70 -4.18
C ASP A 226 -13.52 -6.32 -4.48
N GLU A 227 -14.33 -7.22 -5.05
CA GLU A 227 -15.75 -6.98 -5.31
C GLU A 227 -16.53 -6.86 -3.99
N GLU A 228 -16.29 -7.78 -3.07
CA GLU A 228 -16.90 -7.74 -1.75
C GLU A 228 -16.42 -6.52 -0.95
N LEU A 229 -15.14 -6.19 -1.04
CA LEU A 229 -14.58 -5.00 -0.38
C LEU A 229 -15.23 -3.71 -0.92
N ALA A 230 -15.43 -3.63 -2.23
CA ALA A 230 -16.11 -2.48 -2.83
C ALA A 230 -17.59 -2.39 -2.40
N ARG A 231 -18.29 -3.53 -2.29
CA ARG A 231 -19.65 -3.59 -1.70
C ARG A 231 -19.67 -3.07 -0.27
N LEU A 232 -18.70 -3.50 0.54
CA LEU A 232 -18.55 -3.05 1.92
C LEU A 232 -18.27 -1.55 2.00
N TYR A 233 -17.37 -1.00 1.17
CA TYR A 233 -17.15 0.45 1.13
C TYR A 233 -18.43 1.20 0.73
N ARG A 234 -19.13 0.76 -0.30
CA ARG A 234 -20.37 1.43 -0.74
C ARG A 234 -21.48 1.41 0.30
N GLY A 235 -21.55 0.37 1.13
CA GLY A 235 -22.54 0.22 2.20
C GLY A 235 -22.18 0.90 3.52
N ALA A 236 -20.89 1.16 3.78
CA ALA A 236 -20.44 1.73 5.02
C ALA A 236 -20.96 3.15 5.27
N ALA A 237 -21.34 3.44 6.51
CA ALA A 237 -21.66 4.80 6.97
C ALA A 237 -20.42 5.70 6.88
N CYS A 238 -19.25 5.17 7.24
CA CYS A 238 -17.95 5.75 6.94
C CYS A 238 -16.86 4.66 6.97
N ALA A 239 -15.72 4.94 6.34
CA ALA A 239 -14.50 4.15 6.47
C ALA A 239 -13.55 4.84 7.45
N ALA A 240 -12.93 4.08 8.36
CA ALA A 240 -12.00 4.59 9.36
C ALA A 240 -10.63 3.97 9.20
N TYR A 241 -9.63 4.82 9.03
CA TYR A 241 -8.24 4.42 8.83
C TYR A 241 -7.32 5.32 9.67
N VAL A 242 -6.92 4.86 10.85
CA VAL A 242 -6.19 5.66 11.84
C VAL A 242 -4.75 5.16 12.06
N SER A 243 -4.12 4.70 10.99
CA SER A 243 -2.76 4.18 11.02
C SER A 243 -1.75 5.21 11.51
N LEU A 244 -0.75 4.76 12.28
CA LEU A 244 0.30 5.62 12.83
C LEU A 244 1.38 5.98 11.81
N TYR A 245 1.53 5.18 10.77
CA TYR A 245 2.51 5.39 9.72
C TYR A 245 2.12 4.61 8.45
N GLU A 246 2.19 5.25 7.31
CA GLU A 246 1.96 4.67 5.97
C GLU A 246 2.84 5.36 4.93
N GLY A 247 3.15 4.64 3.85
CA GLY A 247 3.76 5.26 2.68
C GLY A 247 2.75 5.90 1.73
N PHE A 248 1.47 5.45 1.73
CA PHE A 248 0.42 5.99 0.87
C PHE A 248 -0.96 5.95 1.53
N GLY A 249 -1.56 4.77 1.69
CA GLY A 249 -2.89 4.62 2.26
C GLY A 249 -3.95 4.21 1.25
N LEU A 250 -3.71 3.13 0.48
CA LEU A 250 -4.67 2.59 -0.49
C LEU A 250 -6.11 2.46 0.06
N PRO A 251 -6.37 1.98 1.30
CA PRO A 251 -7.73 1.87 1.81
C PRO A 251 -8.48 3.20 1.89
N VAL A 252 -7.76 4.31 2.14
CA VAL A 252 -8.37 5.67 2.11
C VAL A 252 -8.78 6.03 0.69
N LEU A 253 -7.91 5.79 -0.29
CA LEU A 253 -8.20 6.08 -1.70
C LEU A 253 -9.35 5.21 -2.23
N GLU A 254 -9.40 3.92 -1.85
CA GLU A 254 -10.48 2.99 -2.23
C GLU A 254 -11.84 3.42 -1.68
N ALA A 255 -11.87 3.81 -0.40
CA ALA A 255 -13.09 4.35 0.23
C ALA A 255 -13.56 5.64 -0.45
N MET A 256 -12.63 6.55 -0.76
CA MET A 256 -12.93 7.77 -1.51
C MET A 256 -13.48 7.45 -2.90
N ALA A 257 -12.89 6.50 -3.63
CA ALA A 257 -13.36 6.07 -4.94
C ALA A 257 -14.80 5.53 -4.89
N CYS A 258 -15.16 4.85 -3.80
CA CYS A 258 -16.52 4.41 -3.54
C CYS A 258 -17.45 5.53 -3.04
N ALA A 259 -17.02 6.80 -3.00
CA ALA A 259 -17.72 7.94 -2.40
C ALA A 259 -18.10 7.71 -0.91
N THR A 260 -17.40 6.87 -0.19
CA THR A 260 -17.58 6.61 1.23
C THR A 260 -16.91 7.70 2.04
N PRO A 261 -17.56 8.29 3.07
CA PRO A 261 -16.90 9.23 3.98
C PRO A 261 -15.69 8.56 4.65
N VAL A 262 -14.56 9.26 4.73
CA VAL A 262 -13.32 8.68 5.27
C VAL A 262 -12.82 9.45 6.46
N VAL A 263 -12.53 8.74 7.55
CA VAL A 263 -11.77 9.24 8.69
C VAL A 263 -10.32 8.80 8.53
N ALA A 264 -9.39 9.76 8.48
CA ALA A 264 -7.96 9.48 8.30
C ALA A 264 -7.11 10.38 9.20
N PRO A 265 -5.84 9.98 9.50
CA PRO A 265 -4.94 10.84 10.25
C PRO A 265 -4.70 12.16 9.54
N ALA A 266 -4.62 13.25 10.31
CA ALA A 266 -4.13 14.52 9.80
C ALA A 266 -2.65 14.39 9.38
N GLY A 267 -2.30 15.00 8.24
CA GLY A 267 -0.91 15.03 7.77
C GLY A 267 -0.61 14.08 6.62
N ARG A 268 0.70 13.92 6.35
CA ARG A 268 1.19 13.11 5.22
C ARG A 268 1.21 11.60 5.58
N PRO A 269 1.02 10.73 4.58
CA PRO A 269 0.84 11.02 3.13
C PRO A 269 -0.59 11.42 2.73
N TYR A 270 -1.58 11.33 3.64
CA TYR A 270 -3.00 11.49 3.29
C TYR A 270 -3.34 12.85 2.70
N ASN A 271 -2.66 13.92 3.16
CA ASN A 271 -2.86 15.27 2.61
C ASN A 271 -2.52 15.40 1.12
N GLU A 272 -1.78 14.46 0.56
CA GLU A 272 -1.41 14.48 -0.86
C GLU A 272 -2.62 14.17 -1.77
N PHE A 273 -3.59 13.39 -1.26
CA PHE A 273 -4.76 13.01 -2.06
C PHE A 273 -6.11 13.19 -1.35
N ALA A 274 -6.15 13.21 -0.03
CA ALA A 274 -7.40 13.26 0.75
C ALA A 274 -7.65 14.61 1.47
N ARG A 275 -6.77 15.60 1.30
CA ARG A 275 -6.91 16.93 1.94
C ARG A 275 -8.22 17.59 1.57
N GLY A 276 -8.98 18.03 2.57
CA GLY A 276 -10.28 18.66 2.38
C GLY A 276 -11.41 17.69 1.97
N VAL A 277 -11.13 16.39 1.94
CA VAL A 277 -12.09 15.31 1.65
C VAL A 277 -12.25 14.40 2.86
N ALA A 278 -11.13 13.93 3.44
CA ALA A 278 -11.17 13.13 4.65
C ALA A 278 -11.50 13.97 5.88
N PHE A 279 -12.18 13.36 6.84
CA PHE A 279 -12.33 13.88 8.20
C PHE A 279 -11.04 13.60 8.96
N GLU A 280 -10.21 14.62 9.08
CA GLU A 280 -8.86 14.51 9.65
C GLU A 280 -8.92 14.38 11.18
N VAL A 281 -8.16 13.42 11.72
CA VAL A 281 -8.11 13.16 13.17
C VAL A 281 -6.67 13.04 13.66
N ASN A 282 -6.45 13.25 14.96
CA ASN A 282 -5.24 12.83 15.63
C ASN A 282 -5.33 11.31 15.93
N PRO A 283 -4.52 10.45 15.29
CA PRO A 283 -4.61 9.02 15.48
C PRO A 283 -4.18 8.54 16.89
N LEU A 284 -3.54 9.42 17.68
CA LEU A 284 -3.12 9.12 19.05
C LEU A 284 -4.20 9.47 20.08
N ASP A 285 -5.26 10.18 19.68
CA ASP A 285 -6.32 10.66 20.56
C ASP A 285 -7.67 10.00 20.21
N PRO A 286 -8.17 9.09 21.07
CA PRO A 286 -9.48 8.46 20.87
C PRO A 286 -10.66 9.43 20.82
N ASP A 287 -10.58 10.59 21.46
CA ASP A 287 -11.66 11.58 21.42
C ASP A 287 -11.68 12.31 20.08
N SER A 288 -10.50 12.61 19.51
CA SER A 288 -10.39 13.10 18.14
C SER A 288 -10.93 12.10 17.12
N ILE A 289 -10.60 10.80 17.28
CA ILE A 289 -11.13 9.73 16.44
C ILE A 289 -12.66 9.67 16.56
N ALA A 290 -13.20 9.71 17.78
CA ALA A 290 -14.63 9.70 18.02
C ALA A 290 -15.36 10.88 17.36
N GLN A 291 -14.78 12.06 17.44
CA GLN A 291 -15.32 13.27 16.78
C GLN A 291 -15.33 13.10 15.26
N GLY A 292 -14.21 12.63 14.67
CA GLY A 292 -14.11 12.39 13.24
C GLY A 292 -15.14 11.37 12.74
N LEU A 293 -15.35 10.28 13.50
CA LEU A 293 -16.36 9.26 13.20
C LEU A 293 -17.78 9.85 13.19
N ARG A 294 -18.13 10.65 14.22
CA ARG A 294 -19.46 11.33 14.26
C ARG A 294 -19.65 12.27 13.08
N GLN A 295 -18.63 13.07 12.75
CA GLN A 295 -18.68 14.01 11.61
C GLN A 295 -18.82 13.26 10.28
N ALA A 296 -18.07 12.18 10.09
CA ALA A 296 -18.10 11.40 8.86
C ALA A 296 -19.46 10.70 8.65
N VAL A 297 -20.04 10.12 9.71
CA VAL A 297 -21.35 9.50 9.66
C VAL A 297 -22.44 10.55 9.38
N ALA A 298 -22.41 11.70 10.05
CA ALA A 298 -23.37 12.78 9.82
C ALA A 298 -23.25 13.42 8.43
N GLY A 299 -22.04 13.47 7.87
CA GLY A 299 -21.76 14.07 6.57
C GLY A 299 -22.28 13.26 5.38
N GLY A 300 -22.53 11.97 5.56
CA GLY A 300 -23.05 11.09 4.51
C GLY A 300 -22.08 10.93 3.34
N ARG A 301 -22.60 10.38 2.23
CA ARG A 301 -21.82 10.09 1.01
C ARG A 301 -21.04 11.28 0.49
N GLN A 302 -19.81 11.04 0.00
CA GLN A 302 -18.85 12.07 -0.41
C GLN A 302 -18.46 11.98 -1.90
N PRO A 303 -19.33 12.43 -2.84
CA PRO A 303 -18.99 12.38 -4.28
C PRO A 303 -17.73 13.16 -4.65
N VAL A 304 -17.37 14.19 -3.87
CA VAL A 304 -16.11 14.92 -4.05
C VAL A 304 -14.90 14.02 -3.86
N GLY A 305 -14.98 13.07 -2.94
CA GLY A 305 -13.94 12.06 -2.73
C GLY A 305 -13.73 11.18 -3.95
N ALA A 306 -14.82 10.71 -4.56
CA ALA A 306 -14.74 9.88 -5.77
C ALA A 306 -14.13 10.66 -6.96
N ARG A 307 -14.52 11.92 -7.15
CA ARG A 307 -13.90 12.77 -8.18
C ARG A 307 -12.40 12.97 -7.94
N ARG A 308 -11.99 13.19 -6.70
CA ARG A 308 -10.58 13.35 -6.34
C ARG A 308 -9.81 12.04 -6.51
N ALA A 309 -10.39 10.89 -6.16
CA ALA A 309 -9.78 9.58 -6.33
C ALA A 309 -9.54 9.21 -7.81
N ALA A 310 -10.37 9.72 -8.74
CA ALA A 310 -10.19 9.51 -10.17
C ALA A 310 -8.88 10.11 -10.73
N ASP A 311 -8.27 11.07 -10.03
CA ASP A 311 -6.95 11.58 -10.39
C ASP A 311 -5.83 10.55 -10.17
N PHE A 312 -6.09 9.51 -9.37
CA PHE A 312 -5.17 8.45 -9.00
C PHE A 312 -5.60 7.14 -9.65
N SER A 313 -5.34 6.97 -10.94
CA SER A 313 -5.70 5.75 -11.67
C SER A 313 -4.50 4.83 -11.89
N TRP A 314 -4.74 3.52 -11.97
CA TRP A 314 -3.69 2.57 -12.35
C TRP A 314 -3.15 2.83 -13.75
N ASP A 315 -3.98 3.32 -14.69
CA ASP A 315 -3.50 3.64 -16.03
C ASP A 315 -2.46 4.77 -16.02
N ARG A 316 -2.67 5.83 -15.22
CA ARG A 316 -1.66 6.87 -15.02
C ARG A 316 -0.38 6.33 -14.39
N ALA A 317 -0.51 5.48 -13.36
CA ALA A 317 0.64 4.85 -12.72
C ALA A 317 1.43 3.98 -13.73
N VAL A 318 0.74 3.18 -14.52
CA VAL A 318 1.35 2.33 -15.58
C VAL A 318 2.09 3.18 -16.61
N GLN A 319 1.45 4.24 -17.13
CA GLN A 319 2.10 5.12 -18.12
C GLN A 319 3.36 5.79 -17.56
N ALA A 320 3.35 6.21 -16.29
CA ALA A 320 4.53 6.76 -15.63
C ALA A 320 5.65 5.73 -15.49
N HIS A 321 5.32 4.47 -15.15
CA HIS A 321 6.31 3.39 -15.12
C HIS A 321 6.88 3.09 -16.52
N VAL A 322 6.02 3.03 -17.54
CA VAL A 322 6.47 2.79 -18.93
C VAL A 322 7.42 3.90 -19.39
N ALA A 323 7.11 5.17 -19.10
CA ALA A 323 7.98 6.29 -19.41
C ALA A 323 9.36 6.14 -18.74
N LEU A 324 9.38 5.78 -17.43
CA LEU A 324 10.61 5.52 -16.69
C LEU A 324 11.42 4.37 -17.30
N TYR A 325 10.77 3.25 -17.67
CA TYR A 325 11.48 2.12 -18.26
C TYR A 325 12.11 2.48 -19.60
N ARG A 326 11.42 3.28 -20.43
CA ARG A 326 11.97 3.78 -21.70
C ARG A 326 13.16 4.72 -21.49
N GLU A 327 13.09 5.60 -20.48
CA GLU A 327 14.20 6.49 -20.09
C GLU A 327 15.45 5.68 -19.74
N LEU A 328 15.31 4.61 -18.98
CA LEU A 328 16.45 3.80 -18.51
C LEU A 328 17.00 2.82 -19.54
N ALA A 329 16.22 2.46 -20.54
CA ALA A 329 16.62 1.55 -21.61
C ALA A 329 17.28 2.27 -22.81
N ALA A 330 17.20 3.61 -22.87
CA ALA A 330 17.80 4.44 -23.90
C ALA A 330 19.31 4.59 -23.70
#